data_2159af363eaf0f9ccfd33c6690a19a7e
#
_entry.id   2159af363eaf0f9ccfd33c6690a19a7e
#
_cell.length_a   1.000
_cell.length_b   1.000
_cell.length_c   1.000
_cell.angle_alpha   90.00
_cell.angle_beta   90.00
_cell.angle_gamma   90.00
#
_symmetry.space_group_name_H-M   'P 1'
#
loop_
_entity.id
_entity.type
_entity.pdbx_description
1 polymer ?
#
loop_
_entity_poly.entity_id
_entity_poly.type
_entity_poly.pdbx_seq_one_letter_code
_entity_poly.pdbx_strand_id
1 'polypeptide(L)'
;MLKECKLAIFASGTGTNALALKKTYQDFYGQSPLILTDNPNSPLSKEGMFIPFTTKEEHEASLLRILFEHKIDWIFLAGYMRVLSPKFISTFAEWHEDKNQILNIHPSLLPKYKGKDAYRQAWESNDTHTGVSVHYVTEELDSGDMLIQIPFQIRREVGLQQFIEESKKIENDLYMQVLRRLFQEEIRTVKFNARGSSAT
;
A
#
# COMPACT_ATOMS: atom_id res chain seq x y z
N MET A 1 17.61 15.17 -14.96
CA MET A 1 17.15 14.68 -13.64
C MET A 1 16.23 13.49 -13.89
N LEU A 2 16.39 12.41 -13.14
CA LEU A 2 15.45 11.28 -13.21
C LEU A 2 14.07 11.78 -12.81
N LYS A 3 13.00 11.39 -13.55
CA LYS A 3 11.63 11.68 -13.14
C LYS A 3 11.44 10.98 -11.79
N GLU A 4 11.11 11.74 -10.77
CA GLU A 4 10.78 11.19 -9.47
C GLU A 4 9.41 10.54 -9.55
N CYS A 5 9.32 9.29 -9.14
CA CYS A 5 8.05 8.59 -9.01
C CYS A 5 7.42 8.94 -7.66
N LYS A 6 6.27 9.61 -7.67
CA LYS A 6 5.63 10.16 -6.47
C LYS A 6 4.66 9.17 -5.84
N LEU A 7 4.84 8.95 -4.55
CA LEU A 7 4.08 8.00 -3.75
C LEU A 7 3.10 8.69 -2.80
N ALA A 8 1.86 8.22 -2.75
CA ALA A 8 0.94 8.45 -1.65
C ALA A 8 0.75 7.17 -0.83
N ILE A 9 0.70 7.32 0.50
CA ILE A 9 0.46 6.22 1.44
C ILE A 9 -0.83 6.54 2.19
N PHE A 10 -1.82 5.63 2.10
CA PHE A 10 -3.08 5.74 2.84
C PHE A 10 -3.07 4.82 4.05
N ALA A 11 -3.42 5.35 5.22
CA ALA A 11 -3.47 4.55 6.44
C ALA A 11 -4.47 5.11 7.44
N SER A 12 -5.22 4.22 8.13
CA SER A 12 -6.20 4.58 9.16
C SER A 12 -5.75 4.21 10.58
N GLY A 13 -4.78 3.31 10.70
CA GLY A 13 -4.36 2.71 11.98
C GLY A 13 -3.15 3.39 12.63
N THR A 14 -2.35 2.61 13.34
CA THR A 14 -1.13 3.06 14.04
C THR A 14 -0.01 3.50 13.11
N GLY A 15 -0.07 3.09 11.83
CA GLY A 15 0.86 3.54 10.80
C GLY A 15 2.19 2.82 10.73
N THR A 16 2.35 1.65 11.33
CA THR A 16 3.63 0.90 11.31
C THR A 16 4.15 0.68 9.89
N ASN A 17 3.30 0.15 9.00
CA ASN A 17 3.63 -0.02 7.58
C ASN A 17 3.87 1.32 6.88
N ALA A 18 3.03 2.34 7.16
CA ALA A 18 3.16 3.66 6.54
C ALA A 18 4.48 4.34 6.89
N LEU A 19 4.92 4.27 8.14
CA LEU A 19 6.18 4.85 8.59
C LEU A 19 7.39 4.09 8.03
N ALA A 20 7.31 2.76 7.92
CA ALA A 20 8.34 1.94 7.28
C ALA A 20 8.50 2.29 5.78
N LEU A 21 7.37 2.40 5.07
CA LEU A 21 7.34 2.83 3.67
C LEU A 21 7.89 4.25 3.50
N LYS A 22 7.48 5.20 4.38
CA LYS A 22 8.00 6.58 4.39
C LYS A 22 9.52 6.60 4.46
N LYS A 23 10.08 5.90 5.43
CA LYS A 23 11.53 5.82 5.61
C LYS A 23 12.21 5.24 4.37
N THR A 24 11.68 4.15 3.83
CA THR A 24 12.22 3.50 2.62
C THR A 24 12.19 4.44 1.42
N TYR A 25 11.08 5.18 1.22
CA TYR A 25 10.96 6.15 0.14
C TYR A 25 11.95 7.32 0.31
N GLN A 26 12.12 7.83 1.53
CA GLN A 26 13.09 8.88 1.84
C GLN A 26 14.54 8.45 1.54
N ASP A 27 14.88 7.19 1.81
CA ASP A 27 16.21 6.64 1.50
C ASP A 27 16.48 6.64 -0.02
N PHE A 28 15.42 6.54 -0.87
CA PHE A 28 15.55 6.59 -2.34
C PHE A 28 15.63 8.00 -2.90
N TYR A 29 14.79 8.91 -2.42
CA TYR A 29 14.56 10.20 -3.07
C TYR A 29 14.97 11.41 -2.22
N GLY A 30 15.36 11.22 -0.96
CA GLY A 30 15.72 12.30 -0.05
C GLY A 30 14.55 13.18 0.41
N GLN A 31 13.32 12.81 0.06
CA GLN A 31 12.10 13.53 0.41
C GLN A 31 10.99 12.59 0.87
N SER A 32 9.98 13.14 1.54
CA SER A 32 8.88 12.33 2.08
C SER A 32 7.82 12.04 1.03
N PRO A 33 7.22 10.82 1.05
CA PRO A 33 5.99 10.57 0.31
C PRO A 33 4.83 11.35 0.94
N LEU A 34 3.73 11.47 0.21
CA LEU A 34 2.49 12.01 0.75
C LEU A 34 1.82 10.96 1.64
N ILE A 35 1.56 11.29 2.90
CA ILE A 35 0.79 10.41 3.81
C ILE A 35 -0.60 11.00 4.00
N LEU A 36 -1.64 10.18 3.77
CA LEU A 36 -3.04 10.54 3.97
C LEU A 36 -3.68 9.62 5.01
N THR A 37 -4.34 10.19 6.01
CA THR A 37 -5.07 9.45 7.04
C THR A 37 -6.49 9.99 7.21
N ASP A 38 -7.46 9.10 7.40
CA ASP A 38 -8.85 9.42 7.73
C ASP A 38 -9.14 9.36 9.25
N ASN A 39 -8.12 9.09 10.04
CA ASN A 39 -8.22 8.96 11.50
C ASN A 39 -7.48 10.10 12.20
N PRO A 40 -8.19 11.06 12.83
CA PRO A 40 -7.57 12.18 13.52
C PRO A 40 -6.73 11.76 14.73
N ASN A 41 -7.01 10.58 15.29
CA ASN A 41 -6.28 10.03 16.45
C ASN A 41 -5.07 9.18 16.05
N SER A 42 -4.85 8.96 14.76
CA SER A 42 -3.67 8.26 14.28
C SER A 42 -2.41 9.10 14.53
N PRO A 43 -1.29 8.50 14.98
CA PRO A 43 0.00 9.17 15.01
C PRO A 43 0.39 9.79 13.67
N LEU A 44 -0.12 9.24 12.57
CA LEU A 44 0.13 9.73 11.20
C LEU A 44 -0.48 11.10 10.92
N SER A 45 -1.44 11.58 11.71
CA SER A 45 -1.99 12.94 11.57
C SER A 45 -0.93 14.05 11.79
N LYS A 46 0.19 13.72 12.47
CA LYS A 46 1.34 14.60 12.65
C LYS A 46 2.41 14.45 11.57
N GLU A 47 2.36 13.35 10.81
CA GLU A 47 3.35 12.97 9.80
C GLU A 47 2.87 13.24 8.36
N GLY A 48 1.58 13.50 8.19
CA GLY A 48 0.92 13.69 6.91
C GLY A 48 -0.32 14.56 7.00
N MET A 49 -1.26 14.38 6.08
CA MET A 49 -2.50 15.13 6.00
C MET A 49 -3.67 14.30 6.53
N PHE A 50 -4.42 14.89 7.45
CA PHE A 50 -5.71 14.35 7.89
C PHE A 50 -6.80 14.74 6.89
N ILE A 51 -7.52 13.76 6.35
CA ILE A 51 -8.64 13.94 5.44
C ILE A 51 -9.89 13.37 6.13
N PRO A 52 -10.83 14.20 6.59
CA PRO A 52 -11.98 13.72 7.32
C PRO A 52 -12.85 12.82 6.42
N PHE A 53 -13.38 11.75 7.03
CA PHE A 53 -14.40 10.93 6.39
C PHE A 53 -15.77 11.46 6.78
N THR A 54 -16.44 12.14 5.86
CA THR A 54 -17.82 12.63 5.96
C THR A 54 -18.76 11.67 5.25
N THR A 55 -18.86 11.78 3.93
CA THR A 55 -19.44 10.77 3.07
C THR A 55 -18.35 10.13 2.22
N LYS A 56 -18.62 8.95 1.63
CA LYS A 56 -17.66 8.27 0.76
C LYS A 56 -17.29 9.16 -0.43
N GLU A 57 -18.28 9.77 -1.04
CA GLU A 57 -18.14 10.62 -2.23
C GLU A 57 -17.29 11.86 -1.95
N GLU A 58 -17.55 12.58 -0.88
CA GLU A 58 -16.80 13.79 -0.49
C GLU A 58 -15.36 13.46 -0.10
N HIS A 59 -15.19 12.38 0.64
CA HIS A 59 -13.87 11.91 1.05
C HIS A 59 -13.03 11.53 -0.17
N GLU A 60 -13.54 10.69 -1.06
CA GLU A 60 -12.84 10.27 -2.28
C GLU A 60 -12.59 11.44 -3.24
N ALA A 61 -13.50 12.38 -3.36
CA ALA A 61 -13.28 13.60 -4.15
C ALA A 61 -12.13 14.44 -3.59
N SER A 62 -12.04 14.54 -2.25
CA SER A 62 -10.94 15.24 -1.58
C SER A 62 -9.60 14.53 -1.80
N LEU A 63 -9.58 13.20 -1.71
CA LEU A 63 -8.40 12.38 -1.99
C LEU A 63 -7.93 12.57 -3.44
N LEU A 64 -8.83 12.42 -4.42
CA LEU A 64 -8.48 12.57 -5.84
C LEU A 64 -7.92 13.96 -6.16
N ARG A 65 -8.53 15.03 -5.61
CA ARG A 65 -8.01 16.39 -5.79
C ARG A 65 -6.57 16.53 -5.28
N ILE A 66 -6.29 16.03 -4.07
CA ILE A 66 -4.96 16.09 -3.47
C ILE A 66 -3.95 15.27 -4.29
N LEU A 67 -4.33 14.05 -4.71
CA LEU A 67 -3.47 13.20 -5.54
C LEU A 67 -3.11 13.86 -6.86
N PHE A 68 -4.08 14.51 -7.50
CA PHE A 68 -3.88 15.25 -8.75
C PHE A 68 -2.95 16.46 -8.57
N GLU A 69 -3.20 17.30 -7.54
CA GLU A 69 -2.39 18.47 -7.21
C GLU A 69 -0.92 18.09 -6.95
N HIS A 70 -0.70 16.96 -6.26
CA HIS A 70 0.63 16.46 -5.94
C HIS A 70 1.25 15.62 -7.06
N LYS A 71 0.50 15.31 -8.14
CA LYS A 71 0.93 14.46 -9.26
C LYS A 71 1.43 13.11 -8.81
N ILE A 72 0.63 12.42 -8.00
CA ILE A 72 0.96 11.11 -7.43
C ILE A 72 0.93 10.04 -8.53
N ASP A 73 1.99 9.24 -8.59
CA ASP A 73 2.11 8.11 -9.54
C ASP A 73 1.60 6.79 -8.92
N TRP A 74 1.83 6.56 -7.62
CA TRP A 74 1.44 5.33 -6.93
C TRP A 74 0.69 5.58 -5.63
N ILE A 75 -0.26 4.73 -5.32
CA ILE A 75 -0.94 4.67 -4.01
C ILE A 75 -0.62 3.35 -3.34
N PHE A 76 -0.13 3.39 -2.09
CA PHE A 76 0.05 2.22 -1.25
C PHE A 76 -0.90 2.29 -0.07
N LEU A 77 -1.80 1.30 0.03
CA LEU A 77 -2.70 1.17 1.18
C LEU A 77 -1.97 0.41 2.30
N ALA A 78 -1.77 1.06 3.43
CA ALA A 78 -1.00 0.56 4.57
C ALA A 78 -1.90 0.47 5.83
N GLY A 79 -2.86 -0.44 5.81
CA GLY A 79 -3.89 -0.53 6.85
C GLY A 79 -4.94 0.59 6.73
N TYR A 80 -5.29 0.95 5.52
CA TYR A 80 -6.41 1.85 5.22
C TYR A 80 -7.74 1.10 5.34
N MET A 81 -8.65 1.61 6.18
CA MET A 81 -9.87 0.89 6.57
C MET A 81 -11.08 1.18 5.69
N ARG A 82 -10.91 1.92 4.59
CA ARG A 82 -11.98 2.23 3.64
C ARG A 82 -11.81 1.44 2.36
N VAL A 83 -12.93 1.00 1.81
CA VAL A 83 -12.98 0.37 0.48
C VAL A 83 -13.13 1.50 -0.55
N LEU A 84 -12.15 1.62 -1.44
CA LEU A 84 -12.17 2.59 -2.53
C LEU A 84 -13.27 2.22 -3.53
N SER A 85 -13.96 3.23 -4.07
CA SER A 85 -15.02 3.01 -5.06
C SER A 85 -14.43 2.64 -6.43
N PRO A 86 -15.21 1.92 -7.29
CA PRO A 86 -14.83 1.69 -8.68
C PRO A 86 -14.48 2.99 -9.41
N LYS A 87 -15.26 4.06 -9.15
CA LYS A 87 -15.03 5.38 -9.72
C LYS A 87 -13.70 5.98 -9.29
N PHE A 88 -13.31 5.85 -8.01
CA PHE A 88 -12.00 6.33 -7.54
C PHE A 88 -10.87 5.61 -8.27
N ILE A 89 -10.95 4.27 -8.34
CA ILE A 89 -9.92 3.41 -8.95
C ILE A 89 -9.78 3.74 -10.44
N SER A 90 -10.89 3.83 -11.19
CA SER A 90 -10.86 4.15 -12.62
C SER A 90 -10.34 5.55 -12.88
N THR A 91 -10.80 6.56 -12.11
CA THR A 91 -10.30 7.94 -12.27
C THR A 91 -8.80 8.04 -12.02
N PHE A 92 -8.27 7.33 -11.02
CA PHE A 92 -6.83 7.33 -10.77
C PHE A 92 -6.06 6.60 -11.89
N ALA A 93 -6.59 5.49 -12.42
CA ALA A 93 -5.98 4.74 -13.53
C ALA A 93 -5.93 5.57 -14.83
N GLU A 94 -7.00 6.33 -15.16
CA GLU A 94 -7.07 7.22 -16.34
C GLU A 94 -5.89 8.22 -16.38
N TRP A 95 -5.40 8.68 -15.23
CA TRP A 95 -4.23 9.57 -15.17
C TRP A 95 -2.91 8.86 -15.51
N HIS A 96 -2.91 7.53 -15.56
CA HIS A 96 -1.76 6.67 -15.73
C HIS A 96 -1.91 5.70 -16.92
N GLU A 97 -2.54 6.15 -18.01
CA GLU A 97 -2.73 5.35 -19.23
C GLU A 97 -3.50 4.04 -18.94
N ASP A 98 -4.54 4.12 -18.12
CA ASP A 98 -5.36 3.01 -17.64
C ASP A 98 -4.60 1.91 -16.88
N LYS A 99 -3.42 2.23 -16.37
CA LYS A 99 -2.65 1.32 -15.52
C LYS A 99 -3.11 1.43 -14.07
N ASN A 100 -3.39 0.30 -13.45
CA ASN A 100 -3.68 0.25 -12.03
C ASN A 100 -2.38 0.39 -11.21
N GLN A 101 -2.24 1.51 -10.50
CA GLN A 101 -1.09 1.83 -9.68
C GLN A 101 -1.47 1.99 -8.19
N ILE A 102 -2.45 1.19 -7.75
CA ILE A 102 -2.90 1.12 -6.35
C ILE A 102 -2.57 -0.26 -5.81
N LEU A 103 -1.74 -0.34 -4.77
CA LEU A 103 -1.39 -1.58 -4.09
C LEU A 103 -1.95 -1.60 -2.67
N ASN A 104 -2.34 -2.80 -2.24
CA ASN A 104 -2.70 -3.09 -0.86
C ASN A 104 -1.84 -4.22 -0.32
N ILE A 105 -1.52 -4.16 0.97
CA ILE A 105 -0.94 -5.29 1.71
C ILE A 105 -2.01 -5.90 2.60
N HIS A 106 -2.18 -7.22 2.48
CA HIS A 106 -3.19 -7.96 3.24
C HIS A 106 -2.54 -9.09 4.05
N PRO A 107 -2.87 -9.21 5.34
CA PRO A 107 -2.19 -10.15 6.25
C PRO A 107 -2.72 -11.58 6.17
N SER A 108 -2.83 -12.12 4.97
CA SER A 108 -3.16 -13.53 4.73
C SER A 108 -2.62 -14.04 3.39
N LEU A 109 -2.71 -15.34 3.15
CA LEU A 109 -2.58 -15.93 1.81
C LEU A 109 -3.92 -15.86 1.08
N LEU A 110 -4.16 -14.74 0.38
CA LEU A 110 -5.36 -14.59 -0.42
C LEU A 110 -5.52 -15.77 -1.41
N PRO A 111 -6.74 -16.24 -1.66
CA PRO A 111 -8.04 -15.67 -1.30
C PRO A 111 -8.54 -16.02 0.11
N LYS A 112 -7.75 -16.68 0.98
CA LYS A 112 -8.16 -16.99 2.34
C LYS A 112 -8.14 -15.74 3.23
N TYR A 113 -9.06 -15.68 4.18
CA TYR A 113 -9.13 -14.65 5.23
C TYR A 113 -9.18 -13.21 4.69
N LYS A 114 -10.01 -12.96 3.67
CA LYS A 114 -10.31 -11.61 3.17
C LYS A 114 -10.92 -10.72 4.26
N GLY A 115 -10.71 -9.41 4.14
CA GLY A 115 -11.31 -8.40 5.00
C GLY A 115 -10.61 -8.24 6.35
N LYS A 116 -11.40 -7.90 7.38
CA LYS A 116 -10.88 -7.53 8.69
C LYS A 116 -10.39 -8.75 9.50
N ASP A 117 -9.48 -8.49 10.43
CA ASP A 117 -9.01 -9.46 11.42
C ASP A 117 -8.40 -10.75 10.84
N ALA A 118 -7.81 -10.68 9.65
CA ALA A 118 -7.25 -11.83 8.93
C ALA A 118 -6.25 -12.64 9.77
N TYR A 119 -5.41 -11.99 10.61
CA TYR A 119 -4.52 -12.70 11.54
C TYR A 119 -5.29 -13.54 12.55
N ARG A 120 -6.38 -12.99 13.12
CA ARG A 120 -7.23 -13.73 14.06
C ARG A 120 -7.96 -14.86 13.35
N GLN A 121 -8.53 -14.61 12.17
CA GLN A 121 -9.19 -15.65 11.37
C GLN A 121 -8.23 -16.81 11.08
N ALA A 122 -7.01 -16.51 10.65
CA ALA A 122 -5.99 -17.53 10.41
C ALA A 122 -5.61 -18.29 11.70
N TRP A 123 -5.45 -17.57 12.82
CA TRP A 123 -5.13 -18.16 14.11
C TRP A 123 -6.20 -19.12 14.63
N GLU A 124 -7.48 -18.76 14.48
CA GLU A 124 -8.64 -19.54 14.95
C GLU A 124 -8.99 -20.69 13.99
N SER A 125 -8.42 -20.72 12.78
CA SER A 125 -8.62 -21.79 11.81
C SER A 125 -7.85 -23.06 12.16
N ASN A 126 -8.05 -24.12 11.39
CA ASN A 126 -7.25 -25.35 11.46
C ASN A 126 -6.03 -25.33 10.52
N ASP A 127 -5.81 -24.24 9.81
CA ASP A 127 -4.67 -24.13 8.91
C ASP A 127 -3.34 -24.10 9.70
N THR A 128 -2.31 -24.69 9.14
CA THR A 128 -0.96 -24.67 9.71
C THR A 128 -0.13 -23.52 9.18
N HIS A 129 -0.55 -22.92 8.07
CA HIS A 129 0.13 -21.81 7.41
C HIS A 129 -0.84 -20.68 7.08
N THR A 130 -0.32 -19.48 7.12
CA THR A 130 -0.90 -18.26 6.57
C THR A 130 0.20 -17.48 5.84
N GLY A 131 0.01 -16.21 5.61
CA GLY A 131 1.04 -15.40 4.96
C GLY A 131 0.66 -13.94 4.87
N VAL A 132 1.35 -13.25 3.99
CA VAL A 132 1.09 -11.88 3.60
C VAL A 132 1.01 -11.79 2.09
N SER A 133 0.06 -11.02 1.59
CA SER A 133 -0.16 -10.78 0.17
C SER A 133 -0.06 -9.30 -0.15
N VAL A 134 0.66 -8.96 -1.21
CA VAL A 134 0.56 -7.65 -1.85
C VAL A 134 -0.12 -7.82 -3.18
N HIS A 135 -1.18 -7.06 -3.41
CA HIS A 135 -2.03 -7.18 -4.58
C HIS A 135 -2.46 -5.81 -5.11
N TYR A 136 -2.85 -5.75 -6.37
CA TYR A 136 -3.48 -4.58 -6.95
C TYR A 136 -4.89 -4.42 -6.39
N VAL A 137 -5.31 -3.16 -6.14
CA VAL A 137 -6.64 -2.87 -5.61
C VAL A 137 -7.64 -2.82 -6.76
N THR A 138 -8.74 -3.56 -6.61
CA THR A 138 -9.88 -3.58 -7.52
C THR A 138 -11.15 -3.21 -6.77
N GLU A 139 -12.29 -3.15 -7.47
CA GLU A 139 -13.60 -2.87 -6.86
C GLU A 139 -14.05 -3.97 -5.88
N GLU A 140 -13.62 -5.21 -6.12
CA GLU A 140 -13.87 -6.32 -5.21
C GLU A 140 -12.79 -6.38 -4.13
N LEU A 141 -13.23 -6.44 -2.86
CA LEU A 141 -12.33 -6.47 -1.70
C LEU A 141 -11.36 -7.65 -1.76
N ASP A 142 -10.07 -7.36 -1.63
CA ASP A 142 -8.96 -8.32 -1.58
C ASP A 142 -8.99 -9.36 -2.72
N SER A 143 -9.34 -8.93 -3.94
CA SER A 143 -9.55 -9.81 -5.11
C SER A 143 -8.73 -9.43 -6.34
N GLY A 144 -7.98 -8.33 -6.30
CA GLY A 144 -7.16 -7.91 -7.42
C GLY A 144 -5.94 -8.82 -7.67
N ASP A 145 -5.33 -8.64 -8.82
CA ASP A 145 -4.18 -9.43 -9.25
C ASP A 145 -3.05 -9.42 -8.22
N MET A 146 -2.53 -10.61 -7.94
CA MET A 146 -1.50 -10.81 -6.94
C MET A 146 -0.12 -10.38 -7.47
N LEU A 147 0.51 -9.44 -6.78
CA LEU A 147 1.89 -9.07 -7.08
C LEU A 147 2.88 -10.04 -6.44
N ILE A 148 2.70 -10.36 -5.16
CA ILE A 148 3.55 -11.28 -4.41
C ILE A 148 2.84 -11.79 -3.16
N GLN A 149 3.15 -13.04 -2.76
CA GLN A 149 2.75 -13.62 -1.47
C GLN A 149 3.94 -14.28 -0.80
N ILE A 150 3.98 -14.17 0.53
CA ILE A 150 4.96 -14.89 1.37
C ILE A 150 4.21 -15.75 2.38
N PRO A 151 4.31 -17.09 2.29
CA PRO A 151 3.74 -17.98 3.29
C PRO A 151 4.62 -18.07 4.54
N PHE A 152 4.00 -18.26 5.71
CA PHE A 152 4.69 -18.61 6.96
C PHE A 152 3.79 -19.45 7.86
N GLN A 153 4.40 -20.15 8.81
CA GLN A 153 3.71 -21.06 9.71
C GLN A 153 2.95 -20.32 10.81
N ILE A 154 1.77 -20.80 11.13
CA ILE A 154 0.98 -20.33 12.29
C ILE A 154 1.51 -21.05 13.54
N ARG A 155 2.32 -20.35 14.31
CA ARG A 155 2.94 -20.89 15.53
C ARG A 155 2.06 -20.62 16.75
N ARG A 156 1.11 -21.53 17.00
CA ARG A 156 0.13 -21.37 18.11
C ARG A 156 0.74 -21.45 19.50
N GLU A 157 1.92 -22.05 19.63
CA GLU A 157 2.69 -22.17 20.87
C GLU A 157 3.15 -20.81 21.44
N VAL A 158 3.30 -19.78 20.60
CA VAL A 158 3.74 -18.45 21.06
C VAL A 158 2.60 -17.56 21.56
N GLY A 159 1.34 -17.96 21.33
CA GLY A 159 0.16 -17.16 21.62
C GLY A 159 -0.18 -16.14 20.54
N LEU A 160 -1.47 -15.73 20.48
CA LEU A 160 -2.01 -14.87 19.42
C LEU A 160 -1.29 -13.53 19.30
N GLN A 161 -1.01 -12.88 20.41
CA GLN A 161 -0.41 -11.54 20.39
C GLN A 161 0.99 -11.56 19.78
N GLN A 162 1.82 -12.51 20.19
CA GLN A 162 3.18 -12.64 19.64
C GLN A 162 3.14 -13.07 18.17
N PHE A 163 2.23 -13.97 17.79
CA PHE A 163 2.00 -14.33 16.39
C PHE A 163 1.69 -13.10 15.53
N ILE A 164 0.77 -12.22 15.98
CA ILE A 164 0.43 -10.98 15.26
C ILE A 164 1.64 -10.06 15.14
N GLU A 165 2.43 -9.89 16.20
CA GLU A 165 3.62 -9.03 16.19
C GLU A 165 4.70 -9.52 15.24
N GLU A 166 4.95 -10.83 15.19
CA GLU A 166 5.89 -11.43 14.25
C GLU A 166 5.40 -11.34 12.81
N SER A 167 4.09 -11.59 12.59
CA SER A 167 3.47 -11.46 11.28
C SER A 167 3.54 -10.03 10.72
N LYS A 168 3.33 -9.02 11.57
CA LYS A 168 3.50 -7.61 11.19
C LYS A 168 4.91 -7.24 10.77
N LYS A 169 5.94 -7.89 11.33
CA LYS A 169 7.32 -7.68 10.86
C LYS A 169 7.50 -8.20 9.44
N ILE A 170 6.98 -9.39 9.15
CA ILE A 170 7.01 -9.97 7.79
C ILE A 170 6.25 -9.07 6.81
N GLU A 171 5.09 -8.56 7.21
CA GLU A 171 4.28 -7.62 6.44
C GLU A 171 5.05 -6.34 6.11
N ASN A 172 5.67 -5.71 7.11
CA ASN A 172 6.50 -4.53 6.92
C ASN A 172 7.64 -4.78 5.95
N ASP A 173 8.41 -5.87 6.18
CA ASP A 173 9.58 -6.21 5.36
C ASP A 173 9.18 -6.46 3.90
N LEU A 174 8.09 -7.19 3.66
CA LEU A 174 7.59 -7.44 2.32
C LEU A 174 7.20 -6.15 1.61
N TYR A 175 6.45 -5.28 2.29
CA TYR A 175 5.96 -4.06 1.66
C TYR A 175 7.10 -3.09 1.32
N MET A 176 8.13 -3.00 2.17
CA MET A 176 9.35 -2.26 1.85
C MET A 176 10.12 -2.86 0.67
N GLN A 177 10.20 -4.20 0.55
CA GLN A 177 10.82 -4.86 -0.59
C GLN A 177 10.08 -4.58 -1.90
N VAL A 178 8.74 -4.62 -1.87
CA VAL A 178 7.91 -4.26 -3.02
C VAL A 178 8.17 -2.82 -3.45
N LEU A 179 8.17 -1.87 -2.52
CA LEU A 179 8.48 -0.48 -2.81
C LEU A 179 9.86 -0.33 -3.48
N ARG A 180 10.90 -0.93 -2.89
CA ARG A 180 12.27 -0.87 -3.43
C ARG A 180 12.34 -1.41 -4.86
N ARG A 181 11.70 -2.54 -5.12
CA ARG A 181 11.73 -3.20 -6.44
C ARG A 181 11.03 -2.35 -7.50
N LEU A 182 9.81 -1.90 -7.25
CA LEU A 182 9.05 -1.07 -8.18
C LEU A 182 9.79 0.22 -8.53
N PHE A 183 10.29 0.92 -7.53
CA PHE A 183 10.96 2.20 -7.77
C PHE A 183 12.37 2.04 -8.36
N GLN A 184 13.05 0.91 -8.17
CA GLN A 184 14.30 0.59 -8.88
C GLN A 184 14.06 0.28 -10.37
N GLU A 185 12.97 -0.42 -10.69
CA GLU A 185 12.59 -0.73 -12.08
C GLU A 185 12.17 0.54 -12.82
N GLU A 186 11.39 1.43 -12.21
CA GLU A 186 11.05 2.76 -12.74
C GLU A 186 12.32 3.58 -13.07
N ILE A 187 13.28 3.65 -12.14
CA ILE A 187 14.56 4.33 -12.37
C ILE A 187 15.34 3.72 -13.54
N ARG A 188 15.32 2.39 -13.70
CA ARG A 188 16.01 1.71 -14.83
C ARG A 188 15.36 2.02 -16.15
N THR A 189 14.03 2.01 -16.22
CA THR A 189 13.26 2.31 -17.43
C THR A 189 13.51 3.73 -17.91
N VAL A 190 13.49 4.72 -17.01
CA VAL A 190 13.79 6.13 -17.32
C VAL A 190 15.22 6.29 -17.83
N LYS A 191 16.22 5.62 -17.23
CA LYS A 191 17.61 5.67 -17.69
C LYS A 191 17.80 5.06 -19.09
N PHE A 192 17.07 4.00 -19.41
CA PHE A 192 17.12 3.36 -20.71
C PHE A 192 16.54 4.26 -21.81
N ASN A 193 15.38 4.86 -21.57
CA ASN A 193 14.73 5.78 -22.50
C ASN A 193 15.56 7.06 -22.73
N ALA A 194 16.23 7.58 -21.71
CA ALA A 194 17.11 8.75 -21.84
C ALA A 194 18.37 8.48 -22.68
N ARG A 195 18.84 7.23 -22.77
CA ARG A 195 19.96 6.82 -23.60
C ARG A 195 19.57 6.55 -25.06
N GLY A 196 18.30 6.19 -25.31
CA GLY A 196 17.77 5.93 -26.64
C GLY A 196 17.42 7.19 -27.44
N SER A 197 17.25 8.36 -26.79
CA SER A 197 16.93 9.62 -27.46
C SER A 197 18.12 10.47 -27.84
N SER A 198 19.35 10.01 -27.62
CA SER A 198 20.59 10.71 -28.00
C SER A 198 21.29 10.13 -29.24
N ALA A 199 20.61 9.27 -29.99
CA ALA A 199 21.11 8.68 -31.23
C ALA A 199 20.19 8.99 -32.42
N THR A 200 20.13 10.28 -32.82
CA THR A 200 19.73 10.75 -34.14
C THR A 200 20.43 12.07 -34.43
#